data_6bd7f35f325ae86b2d39c3699f041f0a
#
_entry.id   6bd7f35f325ae86b2d39c3699f041f0a
#
_cell.length_a   1.000
_cell.length_b   1.000
_cell.length_c   1.000
_cell.angle_alpha   90.00
_cell.angle_beta   90.00
_cell.angle_gamma   90.00
#
_symmetry.space_group_name_H-M   'P 1'
#
loop_
_entity.id
_entity.type
_entity.pdbx_description
1 polymer ?
#
loop_
_entity_poly.entity_id
_entity_poly.type
_entity_poly.pdbx_seq_one_letter_code
_entity_poly.pdbx_strand_id
1 'polypeptide(L)'
;MRKSVLRLKYFVVLLFLGVVSHGIAQQETSVLFIGNSFTFYNYMPGILKDIASANGKTMHVDTAVTGGKDLKFHSGRQRTYEMIKSKKWDYIVIQGHSNEFAQPDGKVDTLTLPFAKKIIDSIRLHSPCSRVLFYMTWGYKNGNPKWKAIANYDSMQLRIERQYLRFADLFNAGVVPVGMVWKEVRDSYPFINLYDPDRFHPILTGSYLSACTFYTTIFGETPYKNKAKIAIEPIHREAIELASTKIVLNNLARWRYLPKLKLIEPGFDIIIKDKSVHLVSNAKNYDQVEWDFGDGIRSMDIKPKHIFSSPGEYKIRQELSSYCKNEVLERTITVD
;
A
#
# COMPACT_ATOMS: atom_id res chain seq x y z
N MET A 1 -14.92 -84.30 20.86
CA MET A 1 -14.47 -83.38 19.75
C MET A 1 -14.86 -81.95 20.13
N ARG A 2 -13.92 -81.13 20.63
CA ARG A 2 -14.13 -79.70 20.93
C ARG A 2 -13.57 -78.90 19.79
N LYS A 3 -14.42 -78.10 19.10
CA LYS A 3 -13.99 -77.12 18.08
C LYS A 3 -13.65 -75.83 18.79
N SER A 4 -12.40 -75.44 18.75
CA SER A 4 -11.91 -74.11 19.16
C SER A 4 -12.18 -73.07 18.07
N VAL A 5 -12.96 -72.03 18.44
CA VAL A 5 -13.23 -70.88 17.53
C VAL A 5 -12.19 -69.82 17.85
N LEU A 6 -11.30 -69.56 16.88
CA LEU A 6 -10.31 -68.52 16.93
C LEU A 6 -11.00 -67.14 16.65
N ARG A 7 -11.13 -66.28 17.66
CA ARG A 7 -11.63 -64.91 17.48
C ARG A 7 -10.47 -63.98 17.05
N LEU A 8 -10.49 -63.57 15.83
CA LEU A 8 -9.59 -62.53 15.25
C LEU A 8 -10.07 -61.17 15.74
N LYS A 9 -9.26 -60.48 16.59
CA LYS A 9 -9.51 -59.09 17.01
C LYS A 9 -8.92 -58.14 15.97
N TYR A 10 -9.77 -57.45 15.24
CA TYR A 10 -9.36 -56.34 14.37
C TYR A 10 -9.07 -55.12 15.24
N PHE A 11 -7.84 -54.64 15.27
CA PHE A 11 -7.45 -53.39 15.88
C PHE A 11 -7.61 -52.31 14.80
N VAL A 12 -8.67 -51.50 14.91
CA VAL A 12 -8.84 -50.33 14.02
C VAL A 12 -8.01 -49.22 14.63
N VAL A 13 -6.90 -48.88 13.97
CA VAL A 13 -6.09 -47.69 14.26
C VAL A 13 -6.73 -46.52 13.53
N LEU A 14 -7.47 -45.71 14.26
CA LEU A 14 -7.94 -44.40 13.78
C LEU A 14 -6.76 -43.42 13.75
N LEU A 15 -6.17 -43.21 12.56
CA LEU A 15 -5.24 -42.11 12.32
C LEU A 15 -6.01 -40.77 12.32
N PHE A 16 -5.94 -40.03 13.43
CA PHE A 16 -6.37 -38.64 13.45
C PHE A 16 -5.36 -37.81 12.62
N LEU A 17 -5.66 -37.58 11.35
CA LEU A 17 -5.01 -36.54 10.55
C LEU A 17 -5.48 -35.17 11.09
N GLY A 18 -4.69 -34.60 12.00
CA GLY A 18 -4.87 -33.22 12.45
C GLY A 18 -4.63 -32.30 11.26
N VAL A 19 -5.70 -31.75 10.68
CA VAL A 19 -5.62 -30.63 9.73
C VAL A 19 -5.15 -29.42 10.52
N VAL A 20 -3.84 -29.18 10.54
CA VAL A 20 -3.28 -27.91 11.00
C VAL A 20 -3.68 -26.86 9.97
N SER A 21 -4.84 -26.22 10.19
CA SER A 21 -5.20 -25.02 9.46
C SER A 21 -4.17 -23.94 9.83
N HIS A 22 -3.15 -23.76 8.97
CA HIS A 22 -2.33 -22.57 9.01
C HIS A 22 -3.26 -21.40 8.67
N GLY A 23 -3.80 -20.75 9.68
CA GLY A 23 -4.45 -19.46 9.53
C GLY A 23 -3.42 -18.54 8.87
N ILE A 24 -3.67 -18.16 7.61
CA ILE A 24 -2.87 -17.13 6.94
C ILE A 24 -3.05 -15.88 7.79
N ALA A 25 -2.08 -15.57 8.64
CA ALA A 25 -2.10 -14.33 9.40
C ALA A 25 -2.23 -13.19 8.39
N GLN A 26 -3.35 -12.47 8.47
CA GLN A 26 -3.62 -11.37 7.55
C GLN A 26 -2.54 -10.32 7.76
N GLN A 27 -1.72 -10.09 6.73
CA GLN A 27 -0.57 -9.20 6.81
C GLN A 27 -1.03 -7.77 7.08
N GLU A 28 -0.62 -7.21 8.21
CA GLU A 28 -0.89 -5.82 8.58
C GLU A 28 -0.40 -4.86 7.47
N THR A 29 -1.21 -3.84 7.16
CA THR A 29 -0.83 -2.76 6.24
C THR A 29 -0.39 -1.54 7.03
N SER A 30 0.86 -1.12 6.87
CA SER A 30 1.43 0.01 7.60
C SER A 30 1.45 1.27 6.76
N VAL A 31 0.92 2.39 7.30
CA VAL A 31 0.80 3.68 6.62
C VAL A 31 1.33 4.81 7.49
N LEU A 32 2.26 5.59 6.95
CA LEU A 32 2.72 6.84 7.55
C LEU A 32 2.09 8.03 6.81
N PHE A 33 1.45 8.95 7.53
CA PHE A 33 0.97 10.21 6.98
C PHE A 33 1.90 11.36 7.33
N ILE A 34 2.35 12.11 6.31
CA ILE A 34 3.09 13.37 6.43
C ILE A 34 2.18 14.48 5.88
N GLY A 35 1.83 15.47 6.71
CA GLY A 35 0.88 16.49 6.28
C GLY A 35 0.46 17.45 7.40
N ASN A 36 -0.73 18.01 7.28
CA ASN A 36 -1.23 19.03 8.19
C ASN A 36 -2.67 18.74 8.68
N SER A 37 -3.42 19.80 9.01
CA SER A 37 -4.79 19.67 9.52
C SER A 37 -5.74 18.91 8.59
N PHE A 38 -5.57 18.98 7.28
CA PHE A 38 -6.39 18.20 6.33
C PHE A 38 -6.23 16.69 6.51
N THR A 39 -5.11 16.26 7.07
CA THR A 39 -4.86 14.86 7.41
C THR A 39 -5.45 14.49 8.78
N PHE A 40 -5.27 15.32 9.82
CA PHE A 40 -5.62 14.92 11.19
C PHE A 40 -6.99 15.39 11.68
N TYR A 41 -7.68 16.30 10.97
CA TYR A 41 -9.03 16.74 11.38
C TYR A 41 -9.97 15.54 11.56
N ASN A 42 -10.80 15.61 12.61
CA ASN A 42 -11.70 14.53 13.03
C ASN A 42 -11.03 13.16 13.15
N TYR A 43 -9.71 13.13 13.38
CA TYR A 43 -8.93 11.90 13.47
C TYR A 43 -9.08 10.99 12.22
N MET A 44 -9.01 11.58 11.01
CA MET A 44 -9.20 10.88 9.72
C MET A 44 -8.39 9.58 9.59
N PRO A 45 -7.09 9.51 10.00
CA PRO A 45 -6.34 8.25 9.95
C PRO A 45 -6.92 7.14 10.85
N GLY A 46 -7.54 7.50 11.97
CA GLY A 46 -8.26 6.57 12.82
C GLY A 46 -9.55 6.06 12.17
N ILE A 47 -10.32 6.96 11.52
CA ILE A 47 -11.51 6.57 10.74
C ILE A 47 -11.12 5.58 9.64
N LEU A 48 -10.02 5.80 8.94
CA LEU A 48 -9.49 4.85 7.95
C LEU A 48 -9.20 3.48 8.56
N LYS A 49 -8.56 3.44 9.73
CA LYS A 49 -8.28 2.21 10.46
C LYS A 49 -9.58 1.48 10.86
N ASP A 50 -10.59 2.22 11.31
CA ASP A 50 -11.89 1.65 11.67
C ASP A 50 -12.62 1.05 10.46
N ILE A 51 -12.59 1.75 9.30
CA ILE A 51 -13.13 1.23 8.04
C ILE A 51 -12.37 -0.04 7.62
N ALA A 52 -11.04 -0.03 7.68
CA ALA A 52 -10.21 -1.19 7.35
C ALA A 52 -10.56 -2.39 8.25
N SER A 53 -10.62 -2.19 9.56
CA SER A 53 -10.98 -3.22 10.54
C SER A 53 -12.39 -3.78 10.30
N ALA A 54 -13.36 -2.90 10.00
CA ALA A 54 -14.73 -3.31 9.72
C ALA A 54 -14.87 -4.14 8.42
N ASN A 55 -13.88 -4.07 7.53
CA ASN A 55 -13.76 -4.88 6.31
C ASN A 55 -12.74 -6.02 6.48
N GLY A 56 -12.38 -6.38 7.70
CA GLY A 56 -11.50 -7.51 8.00
C GLY A 56 -10.03 -7.25 7.66
N LYS A 57 -9.57 -6.01 7.49
CA LYS A 57 -8.17 -5.65 7.23
C LYS A 57 -7.48 -5.18 8.51
N THR A 58 -6.24 -5.62 8.73
CA THR A 58 -5.41 -5.09 9.82
C THR A 58 -4.55 -3.95 9.32
N MET A 59 -4.57 -2.81 10.03
CA MET A 59 -3.84 -1.61 9.62
C MET A 59 -3.13 -0.97 10.81
N HIS A 60 -1.87 -0.59 10.60
CA HIS A 60 -1.09 0.28 11.47
C HIS A 60 -0.95 1.66 10.82
N VAL A 61 -1.25 2.70 11.58
CA VAL A 61 -1.20 4.08 11.09
C VAL A 61 -0.41 4.95 12.06
N ASP A 62 0.58 5.67 11.54
CA ASP A 62 1.29 6.72 12.27
C ASP A 62 1.28 8.04 11.48
N THR A 63 1.61 9.13 12.18
CA THR A 63 1.54 10.48 11.60
C THR A 63 2.75 11.34 11.94
N ALA A 64 3.22 12.11 10.96
CA ALA A 64 4.15 13.21 11.10
C ALA A 64 3.46 14.50 10.63
N VAL A 65 2.43 14.93 11.36
CA VAL A 65 1.56 16.06 10.98
C VAL A 65 1.79 17.30 11.83
N THR A 66 1.52 18.48 11.26
CA THR A 66 1.52 19.77 11.99
C THR A 66 0.55 20.74 11.31
N GLY A 67 -0.38 21.32 12.07
CA GLY A 67 -1.41 22.21 11.54
C GLY A 67 -0.84 23.40 10.76
N GLY A 68 -1.43 23.70 9.58
CA GLY A 68 -1.07 24.83 8.73
C GLY A 68 0.32 24.78 8.09
N LYS A 69 1.02 23.65 8.13
CA LYS A 69 2.38 23.53 7.58
C LYS A 69 2.41 22.93 6.18
N ASP A 70 3.40 23.36 5.41
CA ASP A 70 3.68 22.98 4.03
C ASP A 70 4.79 21.92 3.92
N LEU A 71 5.13 21.49 2.71
CA LEU A 71 6.20 20.53 2.48
C LEU A 71 7.58 21.09 2.83
N LYS A 72 7.78 22.42 2.72
CA LYS A 72 9.04 23.09 3.15
C LYS A 72 9.28 22.84 4.63
N PHE A 73 8.28 23.06 5.48
CA PHE A 73 8.38 22.78 6.92
C PHE A 73 8.71 21.30 7.18
N HIS A 74 7.98 20.36 6.56
CA HIS A 74 8.20 18.92 6.78
C HIS A 74 9.58 18.46 6.31
N SER A 75 10.10 19.04 5.22
CA SER A 75 11.45 18.75 4.70
C SER A 75 12.60 19.26 5.57
N GLY A 76 12.31 20.17 6.48
CA GLY A 76 13.26 20.70 7.47
C GLY A 76 13.10 20.09 8.87
N ARG A 77 12.04 19.32 9.11
CA ARG A 77 11.69 18.82 10.43
C ARG A 77 12.32 17.45 10.71
N GLN A 78 13.15 17.35 11.74
CA GLN A 78 13.80 16.10 12.15
C GLN A 78 12.77 14.96 12.37
N ARG A 79 11.66 15.23 13.06
CA ARG A 79 10.58 14.25 13.31
C ARG A 79 10.05 13.59 12.05
N THR A 80 9.99 14.28 10.92
CA THR A 80 9.57 13.71 9.64
C THR A 80 10.48 12.53 9.23
N TYR A 81 11.78 12.72 9.34
CA TYR A 81 12.77 11.72 8.97
C TYR A 81 12.88 10.59 9.99
N GLU A 82 12.71 10.89 11.27
CA GLU A 82 12.62 9.87 12.32
C GLU A 82 11.44 8.92 12.04
N MET A 83 10.28 9.46 11.67
CA MET A 83 9.10 8.66 11.36
C MET A 83 9.28 7.83 10.08
N ILE A 84 9.92 8.37 9.03
CA ILE A 84 10.25 7.62 7.81
C ILE A 84 11.14 6.41 8.16
N LYS A 85 12.09 6.59 9.07
CA LYS A 85 13.07 5.56 9.48
C LYS A 85 12.53 4.56 10.51
N SER A 86 11.44 4.89 11.22
CA SER A 86 10.99 4.16 12.41
C SER A 86 10.56 2.72 12.13
N LYS A 87 10.15 2.43 10.90
CA LYS A 87 9.80 1.08 10.45
C LYS A 87 9.81 0.97 8.91
N LYS A 88 9.64 -0.24 8.40
CA LYS A 88 9.40 -0.48 6.96
C LYS A 88 7.91 -0.26 6.69
N TRP A 89 7.58 0.88 6.08
CA TRP A 89 6.22 1.25 5.73
C TRP A 89 5.77 0.59 4.42
N ASP A 90 4.52 0.15 4.34
CA ASP A 90 3.93 -0.26 3.06
C ASP A 90 3.58 0.97 2.22
N TYR A 91 3.06 2.01 2.87
CA TYR A 91 2.71 3.28 2.24
C TYR A 91 3.23 4.46 3.04
N ILE A 92 3.73 5.48 2.36
CA ILE A 92 4.00 6.79 2.93
C ILE A 92 3.21 7.82 2.14
N VAL A 93 2.28 8.49 2.84
CA VAL A 93 1.38 9.49 2.28
C VAL A 93 1.97 10.87 2.48
N ILE A 94 2.02 11.67 1.42
CA ILE A 94 2.51 13.04 1.43
C ILE A 94 1.36 13.98 1.08
N GLN A 95 1.03 14.91 1.99
CA GLN A 95 0.01 15.93 1.81
C GLN A 95 0.63 17.33 1.98
N GLY A 96 0.51 18.15 0.94
CA GLY A 96 0.95 19.53 0.96
C GLY A 96 -0.08 20.45 1.64
N HIS A 97 0.28 21.73 1.84
CA HIS A 97 -0.64 22.73 2.39
C HIS A 97 -1.87 22.90 1.47
N SER A 98 -3.00 23.27 2.03
CA SER A 98 -4.32 23.33 1.39
C SER A 98 -4.36 24.06 0.04
N ASN A 99 -3.53 25.09 -0.16
CA ASN A 99 -3.43 25.83 -1.43
C ASN A 99 -2.06 25.73 -2.11
N GLU A 100 -1.14 24.92 -1.58
CA GLU A 100 0.22 24.77 -2.10
C GLU A 100 0.20 24.28 -3.55
N PHE A 101 -0.60 23.27 -3.84
CA PHE A 101 -0.79 22.72 -5.17
C PHE A 101 -1.77 23.49 -6.06
N ALA A 102 -2.41 24.56 -5.55
CA ALA A 102 -3.25 25.45 -6.34
C ALA A 102 -2.46 26.66 -6.91
N GLN A 103 -1.18 26.84 -6.50
CA GLN A 103 -0.31 27.92 -6.95
C GLN A 103 0.02 27.82 -8.44
N PRO A 104 0.44 28.94 -9.08
CA PRO A 104 1.02 28.90 -10.42
C PRO A 104 2.22 27.95 -10.51
N ASP A 105 2.41 27.31 -11.68
CA ASP A 105 3.42 26.27 -11.89
C ASP A 105 4.82 26.69 -11.43
N GLY A 106 5.30 27.87 -11.81
CA GLY A 106 6.61 28.36 -11.40
C GLY A 106 6.77 28.54 -9.88
N LYS A 107 5.67 28.82 -9.15
CA LYS A 107 5.71 28.85 -7.68
C LYS A 107 5.74 27.44 -7.11
N VAL A 108 4.98 26.50 -7.68
CA VAL A 108 5.03 25.11 -7.27
C VAL A 108 6.41 24.52 -7.50
N ASP A 109 7.05 24.87 -8.63
CA ASP A 109 8.40 24.40 -8.99
C ASP A 109 9.49 24.93 -8.05
N THR A 110 9.32 26.14 -7.53
CA THR A 110 10.33 26.75 -6.65
C THR A 110 10.05 26.55 -5.16
N LEU A 111 8.77 26.49 -4.76
CA LEU A 111 8.40 26.52 -3.34
C LEU A 111 7.83 25.19 -2.83
N THR A 112 7.59 24.20 -3.71
CA THR A 112 7.00 22.91 -3.33
C THR A 112 7.85 21.73 -3.82
N LEU A 113 8.20 21.71 -5.09
CA LEU A 113 8.89 20.59 -5.72
C LEU A 113 10.23 20.21 -5.05
N PRO A 114 11.14 21.14 -4.71
CA PRO A 114 12.41 20.79 -4.07
C PRO A 114 12.21 20.12 -2.71
N PHE A 115 11.19 20.53 -1.97
CA PHE A 115 10.90 20.00 -0.64
C PHE A 115 10.20 18.66 -0.69
N ALA A 116 9.27 18.45 -1.64
CA ALA A 116 8.73 17.13 -1.95
C ALA A 116 9.84 16.15 -2.31
N LYS A 117 10.76 16.57 -3.22
CA LYS A 117 11.90 15.75 -3.62
C LYS A 117 12.76 15.34 -2.44
N LYS A 118 13.10 16.26 -1.55
CA LYS A 118 13.92 15.96 -0.35
C LYS A 118 13.28 14.92 0.57
N ILE A 119 11.96 14.97 0.76
CA ILE A 119 11.22 13.99 1.55
C ILE A 119 11.24 12.62 0.84
N ILE A 120 10.95 12.61 -0.47
CA ILE A 120 10.88 11.37 -1.27
C ILE A 120 12.23 10.69 -1.40
N ASP A 121 13.32 11.46 -1.57
CA ASP A 121 14.68 10.92 -1.60
C ASP A 121 15.02 10.21 -0.29
N SER A 122 14.59 10.77 0.86
CA SER A 122 14.74 10.11 2.16
C SER A 122 13.91 8.83 2.27
N ILE A 123 12.69 8.82 1.72
CA ILE A 123 11.85 7.61 1.70
C ILE A 123 12.54 6.52 0.88
N ARG A 124 13.04 6.85 -0.32
CA ARG A 124 13.74 5.90 -1.18
C ARG A 124 15.00 5.32 -0.54
N LEU A 125 15.71 6.15 0.25
CA LEU A 125 16.92 5.72 0.94
C LEU A 125 16.62 4.81 2.14
N HIS A 126 15.61 5.13 2.94
CA HIS A 126 15.39 4.47 4.24
C HIS A 126 14.21 3.49 4.26
N SER A 127 13.30 3.60 3.32
CA SER A 127 12.13 2.75 3.17
C SER A 127 11.83 2.46 1.69
N PRO A 128 12.80 1.88 0.96
CA PRO A 128 12.73 1.73 -0.51
C PRO A 128 11.51 0.93 -0.99
N CYS A 129 11.01 0.02 -0.18
CA CYS A 129 9.81 -0.78 -0.48
C CYS A 129 8.50 -0.04 -0.24
N SER A 130 8.52 1.16 0.34
CA SER A 130 7.31 1.94 0.56
C SER A 130 6.76 2.48 -0.75
N ARG A 131 5.46 2.33 -0.96
CA ARG A 131 4.74 3.04 -2.00
C ARG A 131 4.46 4.47 -1.55
N VAL A 132 4.94 5.46 -2.30
CA VAL A 132 4.62 6.86 -2.05
C VAL A 132 3.25 7.17 -2.63
N LEU A 133 2.37 7.77 -1.81
CA LEU A 133 1.06 8.24 -2.23
C LEU A 133 0.93 9.73 -1.98
N PHE A 134 0.55 10.49 -2.99
CA PHE A 134 0.15 11.88 -2.82
C PHE A 134 -1.31 11.98 -2.42
N TYR A 135 -1.58 12.65 -1.31
CA TYR A 135 -2.93 12.96 -0.85
C TYR A 135 -3.46 14.18 -1.61
N MET A 136 -4.15 13.96 -2.72
CA MET A 136 -4.81 15.04 -3.45
C MET A 136 -5.96 15.61 -2.60
N THR A 137 -5.77 16.81 -2.08
CA THR A 137 -6.77 17.52 -1.30
C THR A 137 -7.84 18.17 -2.19
N TRP A 138 -8.80 18.85 -1.58
CA TRP A 138 -9.92 19.52 -2.23
C TRP A 138 -9.76 21.04 -2.27
N GLY A 139 -10.45 21.68 -3.21
CA GLY A 139 -10.54 23.14 -3.28
C GLY A 139 -11.37 23.72 -2.12
N TYR A 140 -11.10 24.96 -1.74
CA TYR A 140 -11.93 25.68 -0.79
C TYR A 140 -13.37 25.77 -1.32
N LYS A 141 -14.36 25.79 -0.43
CA LYS A 141 -15.81 25.76 -0.76
C LYS A 141 -16.19 26.75 -1.86
N ASN A 142 -15.59 27.94 -1.82
CA ASN A 142 -15.85 29.04 -2.77
C ASN A 142 -14.59 29.41 -3.58
N GLY A 143 -13.56 28.56 -3.59
CA GLY A 143 -12.24 28.92 -4.12
C GLY A 143 -11.52 29.96 -3.26
N ASN A 144 -10.50 30.61 -3.84
CA ASN A 144 -9.81 31.73 -3.19
C ASN A 144 -10.00 33.02 -4.04
N PRO A 145 -10.96 33.87 -3.70
CA PRO A 145 -11.31 35.04 -4.50
C PRO A 145 -10.20 36.08 -4.61
N LYS A 146 -9.19 36.03 -3.72
CA LYS A 146 -7.99 36.88 -3.80
C LYS A 146 -7.10 36.57 -5.01
N TRP A 147 -7.30 35.40 -5.65
CA TRP A 147 -6.52 34.96 -6.80
C TRP A 147 -7.44 34.61 -7.96
N LYS A 148 -7.47 35.45 -8.97
CA LYS A 148 -8.36 35.28 -10.15
C LYS A 148 -8.30 33.86 -10.73
N ALA A 149 -7.14 33.24 -10.75
CA ALA A 149 -6.93 31.90 -11.33
C ALA A 149 -7.54 30.75 -10.52
N ILE A 150 -7.91 30.98 -9.26
CA ILE A 150 -8.53 30.02 -8.35
C ILE A 150 -9.70 30.65 -7.59
N ALA A 151 -10.37 31.63 -8.21
CA ALA A 151 -11.41 32.43 -7.58
C ALA A 151 -12.71 31.63 -7.28
N ASN A 152 -12.86 30.43 -7.82
CA ASN A 152 -13.96 29.52 -7.54
C ASN A 152 -13.44 28.10 -7.28
N TYR A 153 -14.32 27.23 -6.79
CA TYR A 153 -13.99 25.86 -6.46
C TYR A 153 -13.40 25.08 -7.64
N ASP A 154 -14.06 25.10 -8.79
CA ASP A 154 -13.68 24.28 -9.95
C ASP A 154 -12.30 24.66 -10.49
N SER A 155 -12.02 25.97 -10.63
CA SER A 155 -10.71 26.44 -11.06
C SER A 155 -9.59 26.08 -10.06
N MET A 156 -9.89 26.10 -8.76
CA MET A 156 -8.95 25.69 -7.72
C MET A 156 -8.72 24.18 -7.77
N GLN A 157 -9.79 23.38 -7.84
CA GLN A 157 -9.69 21.92 -7.86
C GLN A 157 -8.95 21.42 -9.11
N LEU A 158 -9.21 22.00 -10.26
CA LEU A 158 -8.52 21.65 -11.50
C LEU A 158 -7.00 21.86 -11.40
N ARG A 159 -6.55 22.93 -10.77
CA ARG A 159 -5.13 23.19 -10.55
C ARG A 159 -4.52 22.19 -9.55
N ILE A 160 -5.22 21.94 -8.45
CA ILE A 160 -4.80 20.95 -7.46
C ILE A 160 -4.62 19.59 -8.12
N GLU A 161 -5.61 19.11 -8.86
CA GLU A 161 -5.56 17.84 -9.57
C GLU A 161 -4.37 17.75 -10.50
N ARG A 162 -4.21 18.76 -11.39
CA ARG A 162 -3.11 18.80 -12.37
C ARG A 162 -1.73 18.71 -11.69
N GLN A 163 -1.51 19.43 -10.60
CA GLN A 163 -0.24 19.42 -9.92
C GLN A 163 0.04 18.11 -9.17
N TYR A 164 -0.95 17.53 -8.52
CA TYR A 164 -0.78 16.23 -7.87
C TYR A 164 -0.48 15.11 -8.88
N LEU A 165 -1.15 15.11 -10.04
CA LEU A 165 -0.84 14.16 -11.11
C LEU A 165 0.57 14.37 -11.67
N ARG A 166 0.98 15.62 -11.88
CA ARG A 166 2.34 15.95 -12.31
C ARG A 166 3.40 15.45 -11.32
N PHE A 167 3.18 15.64 -10.03
CA PHE A 167 4.09 15.12 -9.00
C PHE A 167 4.11 13.59 -8.95
N ALA A 168 2.96 12.96 -9.12
CA ALA A 168 2.89 11.51 -9.20
C ALA A 168 3.72 10.95 -10.36
N ASP A 169 3.67 11.60 -11.53
CA ASP A 169 4.49 11.24 -12.69
C ASP A 169 5.98 11.46 -12.44
N LEU A 170 6.36 12.65 -11.91
CA LEU A 170 7.76 13.00 -11.63
C LEU A 170 8.42 12.05 -10.62
N PHE A 171 7.65 11.57 -9.65
CA PHE A 171 8.17 10.78 -8.55
C PHE A 171 7.80 9.29 -8.61
N ASN A 172 7.20 8.81 -9.69
CA ASN A 172 6.67 7.45 -9.78
C ASN A 172 5.86 7.07 -8.52
N ALA A 173 4.87 7.91 -8.19
CA ALA A 173 4.03 7.81 -7.01
C ALA A 173 2.57 7.65 -7.38
N GLY A 174 1.77 7.06 -6.46
CA GLY A 174 0.33 7.01 -6.62
C GLY A 174 -0.36 8.28 -6.13
N VAL A 175 -1.64 8.43 -6.47
CA VAL A 175 -2.49 9.52 -6.00
C VAL A 175 -3.71 8.96 -5.27
N VAL A 176 -3.99 9.48 -4.08
CA VAL A 176 -5.27 9.29 -3.40
C VAL A 176 -6.17 10.46 -3.79
N PRO A 177 -7.17 10.27 -4.67
CA PRO A 177 -7.88 11.35 -5.33
C PRO A 177 -9.04 11.93 -4.49
N VAL A 178 -8.77 12.27 -3.23
CA VAL A 178 -9.81 12.76 -2.31
C VAL A 178 -10.54 14.00 -2.87
N GLY A 179 -9.80 14.95 -3.44
CA GLY A 179 -10.37 16.14 -4.04
C GLY A 179 -11.36 15.84 -5.18
N MET A 180 -11.18 14.73 -5.91
CA MET A 180 -12.09 14.33 -6.98
C MET A 180 -13.33 13.61 -6.45
N VAL A 181 -13.18 12.79 -5.39
CA VAL A 181 -14.34 12.23 -4.67
C VAL A 181 -15.14 13.35 -4.00
N TRP A 182 -14.43 14.34 -3.45
CA TRP A 182 -15.04 15.54 -2.88
C TRP A 182 -15.88 16.30 -3.92
N LYS A 183 -15.33 16.48 -5.12
CA LYS A 183 -16.03 17.10 -6.24
C LYS A 183 -17.26 16.29 -6.64
N GLU A 184 -17.14 14.99 -6.77
CA GLU A 184 -18.26 14.09 -7.11
C GLU A 184 -19.41 14.22 -6.10
N VAL A 185 -19.09 14.18 -4.80
CA VAL A 185 -20.12 14.30 -3.75
C VAL A 185 -20.74 15.69 -3.76
N ARG A 186 -19.94 16.74 -3.94
CA ARG A 186 -20.41 18.12 -4.03
C ARG A 186 -21.41 18.34 -5.16
N ASP A 187 -21.10 17.77 -6.33
CA ASP A 187 -21.87 18.00 -7.55
C ASP A 187 -23.12 17.12 -7.61
N SER A 188 -23.01 15.85 -7.18
CA SER A 188 -24.10 14.86 -7.25
C SER A 188 -25.00 14.85 -6.02
N TYR A 189 -24.51 15.31 -4.86
CA TYR A 189 -25.22 15.29 -3.58
C TYR A 189 -25.07 16.63 -2.84
N PRO A 190 -25.57 17.75 -3.39
CA PRO A 190 -25.33 19.10 -2.86
C PRO A 190 -25.91 19.34 -1.45
N PHE A 191 -26.77 18.45 -0.97
CA PHE A 191 -27.29 18.48 0.40
C PHE A 191 -26.30 17.94 1.43
N ILE A 192 -25.21 17.26 1.01
CA ILE A 192 -24.18 16.77 1.90
C ILE A 192 -23.14 17.87 2.15
N ASN A 193 -23.12 18.40 3.37
CA ASN A 193 -22.06 19.33 3.75
C ASN A 193 -20.78 18.57 4.09
N LEU A 194 -19.66 19.00 3.51
CA LEU A 194 -18.34 18.42 3.73
C LEU A 194 -17.41 19.37 4.48
N TYR A 195 -17.76 20.67 4.57
CA TYR A 195 -16.90 21.74 5.05
C TYR A 195 -17.33 22.26 6.43
N ASP A 196 -16.30 22.58 7.23
CA ASP A 196 -16.45 23.38 8.43
C ASP A 196 -16.90 24.84 8.08
N PRO A 197 -17.40 25.64 9.03
CA PRO A 197 -17.70 27.05 8.84
C PRO A 197 -16.59 27.90 8.22
N ASP A 198 -15.32 27.54 8.40
CA ASP A 198 -14.19 28.21 7.78
C ASP A 198 -14.08 28.02 6.25
N ARG A 199 -14.88 27.09 5.67
CA ARG A 199 -15.01 26.80 4.24
C ARG A 199 -13.83 26.09 3.58
N PHE A 200 -12.89 25.53 4.36
CA PHE A 200 -11.76 24.77 3.84
C PHE A 200 -11.42 23.52 4.66
N HIS A 201 -11.58 23.52 6.00
CA HIS A 201 -11.40 22.30 6.78
C HIS A 201 -12.61 21.35 6.63
N PRO A 202 -12.41 20.05 6.83
CA PRO A 202 -13.48 19.05 6.76
C PRO A 202 -14.25 19.00 8.08
N ILE A 203 -15.57 18.85 8.01
CA ILE A 203 -16.33 18.27 9.13
C ILE A 203 -16.16 16.74 9.14
N LEU A 204 -16.76 16.05 10.12
CA LEU A 204 -16.66 14.58 10.23
C LEU A 204 -17.01 13.86 8.92
N THR A 205 -18.04 14.31 8.21
CA THR A 205 -18.48 13.76 6.92
C THR A 205 -17.39 13.89 5.85
N GLY A 206 -16.69 15.03 5.80
CA GLY A 206 -15.56 15.24 4.87
C GLY A 206 -14.34 14.37 5.24
N SER A 207 -14.05 14.20 6.53
CA SER A 207 -12.98 13.29 6.97
C SER A 207 -13.32 11.83 6.70
N TYR A 208 -14.58 11.42 6.81
CA TYR A 208 -15.04 10.11 6.42
C TYR A 208 -14.87 9.87 4.91
N LEU A 209 -15.23 10.86 4.08
CA LEU A 209 -14.98 10.80 2.64
C LEU A 209 -13.50 10.57 2.34
N SER A 210 -12.61 11.31 3.00
CA SER A 210 -11.17 11.12 2.85
C SER A 210 -10.77 9.69 3.21
N ALA A 211 -11.23 9.18 4.36
CA ALA A 211 -10.92 7.83 4.82
C ALA A 211 -11.44 6.74 3.87
N CYS A 212 -12.66 6.87 3.33
CA CYS A 212 -13.21 5.97 2.32
C CYS A 212 -12.35 5.97 1.04
N THR A 213 -11.91 7.16 0.59
CA THR A 213 -11.04 7.28 -0.59
C THR A 213 -9.68 6.63 -0.35
N PHE A 214 -9.08 6.81 0.84
CA PHE A 214 -7.85 6.13 1.23
C PHE A 214 -8.03 4.62 1.28
N TYR A 215 -9.10 4.12 1.90
CA TYR A 215 -9.40 2.69 1.93
C TYR A 215 -9.45 2.11 0.52
N THR A 216 -10.23 2.73 -0.35
CA THR A 216 -10.39 2.27 -1.74
C THR A 216 -9.06 2.29 -2.50
N THR A 217 -8.24 3.33 -2.30
CA THR A 217 -6.94 3.45 -2.97
C THR A 217 -5.91 2.46 -2.44
N ILE A 218 -5.88 2.20 -1.13
CA ILE A 218 -4.87 1.32 -0.52
C ILE A 218 -5.19 -0.15 -0.79
N PHE A 219 -6.45 -0.54 -0.64
CA PHE A 219 -6.86 -1.95 -0.76
C PHE A 219 -7.37 -2.34 -2.14
N GLY A 220 -7.67 -1.37 -3.02
CA GLY A 220 -8.28 -1.66 -4.33
C GLY A 220 -9.69 -2.23 -4.22
N GLU A 221 -10.37 -1.97 -3.11
CA GLU A 221 -11.68 -2.54 -2.76
C GLU A 221 -12.69 -1.43 -2.43
N THR A 222 -13.96 -1.71 -2.62
CA THR A 222 -15.04 -0.79 -2.23
C THR A 222 -15.21 -0.73 -0.71
N PRO A 223 -15.38 0.47 -0.10
CA PRO A 223 -15.77 0.60 1.30
C PRO A 223 -17.28 0.43 1.50
N TYR A 224 -18.04 0.13 0.44
CA TYR A 224 -19.48 0.12 0.45
C TYR A 224 -20.07 -0.85 1.48
N LYS A 225 -21.04 -0.33 2.26
CA LYS A 225 -21.68 -1.05 3.37
C LYS A 225 -20.72 -1.51 4.47
N ASN A 226 -19.58 -0.81 4.66
CA ASN A 226 -18.72 -1.11 5.80
C ASN A 226 -19.47 -0.90 7.14
N LYS A 227 -19.07 -1.66 8.17
CA LYS A 227 -19.71 -1.66 9.49
C LYS A 227 -19.00 -0.77 10.52
N ALA A 228 -18.10 0.11 10.10
CA ALA A 228 -17.41 1.03 11.00
C ALA A 228 -18.42 1.94 11.72
N LYS A 229 -18.25 2.11 13.03
CA LYS A 229 -19.17 2.91 13.87
C LYS A 229 -18.77 4.38 13.82
N ILE A 230 -19.15 5.07 12.75
CA ILE A 230 -18.89 6.50 12.55
C ILE A 230 -20.24 7.22 12.57
N ALA A 231 -20.34 8.30 13.37
CA ALA A 231 -21.58 9.07 13.57
C ALA A 231 -21.90 9.96 12.35
N ILE A 232 -22.33 9.35 11.25
CA ILE A 232 -22.70 10.01 9.97
C ILE A 232 -24.02 9.40 9.51
N GLU A 233 -24.92 10.23 9.00
CA GLU A 233 -26.20 9.82 8.43
C GLU A 233 -26.04 8.71 7.39
N PRO A 234 -26.84 7.64 7.42
CA PRO A 234 -26.71 6.50 6.52
C PRO A 234 -26.69 6.88 5.03
N ILE A 235 -27.54 7.84 4.61
CA ILE A 235 -27.60 8.30 3.22
C ILE A 235 -26.32 9.04 2.80
N HIS A 236 -25.68 9.80 3.72
CA HIS A 236 -24.40 10.44 3.45
C HIS A 236 -23.28 9.41 3.33
N ARG A 237 -23.28 8.39 4.18
CA ARG A 237 -22.30 7.28 4.10
C ARG A 237 -22.38 6.57 2.76
N GLU A 238 -23.59 6.14 2.37
CA GLU A 238 -23.82 5.42 1.12
C GLU A 238 -23.32 6.22 -0.09
N ALA A 239 -23.70 7.51 -0.17
CA ALA A 239 -23.26 8.39 -1.26
C ALA A 239 -21.73 8.53 -1.33
N ILE A 240 -21.07 8.69 -0.20
CA ILE A 240 -19.60 8.82 -0.10
C ILE A 240 -18.89 7.52 -0.48
N GLU A 241 -19.37 6.38 0.01
CA GLU A 241 -18.81 5.07 -0.27
C GLU A 241 -18.91 4.73 -1.76
N LEU A 242 -20.05 5.02 -2.39
CA LEU A 242 -20.26 4.83 -3.83
C LEU A 242 -19.42 5.81 -4.66
N ALA A 243 -19.34 7.08 -4.27
CA ALA A 243 -18.49 8.07 -4.94
C ALA A 243 -17.01 7.68 -4.87
N SER A 244 -16.53 7.21 -3.71
CA SER A 244 -15.15 6.72 -3.54
C SER A 244 -14.86 5.54 -4.46
N THR A 245 -15.78 4.57 -4.50
CA THR A 245 -15.70 3.41 -5.40
C THR A 245 -15.64 3.84 -6.86
N LYS A 246 -16.59 4.68 -7.30
CA LYS A 246 -16.70 5.18 -8.68
C LYS A 246 -15.43 5.90 -9.13
N ILE A 247 -14.97 6.88 -8.34
CA ILE A 247 -13.85 7.75 -8.72
C ILE A 247 -12.53 6.99 -8.69
N VAL A 248 -12.31 6.11 -7.71
CA VAL A 248 -11.04 5.41 -7.56
C VAL A 248 -10.97 4.20 -8.47
N LEU A 249 -11.88 3.23 -8.35
CA LEU A 249 -11.76 1.94 -9.01
C LEU A 249 -11.95 2.01 -10.52
N ASN A 250 -12.80 2.92 -11.01
CA ASN A 250 -13.01 3.07 -12.46
C ASN A 250 -11.86 3.84 -13.15
N ASN A 251 -10.87 4.37 -12.38
CA ASN A 251 -9.82 5.21 -12.91
C ASN A 251 -8.43 4.87 -12.34
N LEU A 252 -8.16 3.62 -12.00
CA LEU A 252 -6.92 3.18 -11.35
C LEU A 252 -5.66 3.66 -12.09
N ALA A 253 -5.63 3.57 -13.43
CA ALA A 253 -4.51 4.04 -14.23
C ALA A 253 -4.30 5.56 -14.11
N ARG A 254 -5.38 6.37 -14.07
CA ARG A 254 -5.31 7.83 -13.87
C ARG A 254 -4.68 8.18 -12.54
N TRP A 255 -4.98 7.42 -11.49
CA TRP A 255 -4.45 7.66 -10.14
C TRP A 255 -3.10 6.99 -9.90
N ARG A 256 -2.48 6.37 -10.91
CA ARG A 256 -1.21 5.60 -10.81
C ARG A 256 -1.32 4.60 -9.65
N TYR A 257 -2.37 3.79 -9.64
CA TYR A 257 -2.62 2.83 -8.58
C TYR A 257 -1.39 1.96 -8.31
N LEU A 258 -0.93 1.97 -7.08
CA LEU A 258 0.23 1.20 -6.62
C LEU A 258 -0.22 0.24 -5.51
N PRO A 259 -0.49 -1.03 -5.81
CA PRO A 259 -0.84 -2.01 -4.79
C PRO A 259 0.34 -2.22 -3.82
N LYS A 260 0.03 -2.68 -2.60
CA LYS A 260 1.04 -3.11 -1.63
C LYS A 260 1.97 -4.13 -2.28
N LEU A 261 3.27 -3.98 -2.02
CA LEU A 261 4.25 -4.96 -2.48
C LEU A 261 4.06 -6.28 -1.75
N LYS A 262 3.92 -7.34 -2.50
CA LYS A 262 3.87 -8.69 -1.95
C LYS A 262 5.25 -9.11 -1.47
N LEU A 263 5.30 -9.93 -0.42
CA LEU A 263 6.55 -10.56 0.00
C LEU A 263 6.99 -11.57 -1.05
N ILE A 264 8.31 -11.66 -1.25
CA ILE A 264 8.87 -12.79 -2.00
C ILE A 264 8.59 -14.05 -1.18
N GLU A 265 8.05 -15.07 -1.83
CA GLU A 265 7.85 -16.40 -1.26
C GLU A 265 8.87 -17.34 -1.92
N PRO A 266 10.04 -17.63 -1.29
CA PRO A 266 11.02 -18.51 -1.88
C PRO A 266 10.51 -19.96 -1.93
N GLY A 267 10.94 -20.70 -2.96
CA GLY A 267 10.60 -22.10 -3.09
C GLY A 267 11.11 -22.73 -4.37
N PHE A 268 11.53 -23.99 -4.29
CA PHE A 268 11.92 -24.77 -5.47
C PHE A 268 11.83 -26.28 -5.21
N ASP A 269 11.62 -27.02 -6.27
CA ASP A 269 11.70 -28.46 -6.31
C ASP A 269 13.03 -28.91 -6.89
N ILE A 270 13.53 -30.07 -6.46
CA ILE A 270 14.80 -30.64 -6.85
C ILE A 270 14.57 -32.05 -7.38
N ILE A 271 15.08 -32.33 -8.57
CA ILE A 271 15.11 -33.67 -9.18
C ILE A 271 16.60 -34.04 -9.33
N ILE A 272 17.03 -35.09 -8.65
CA ILE A 272 18.39 -35.58 -8.70
C ILE A 272 18.43 -36.91 -9.49
N LYS A 273 19.36 -37.02 -10.40
CA LYS A 273 19.66 -38.26 -11.13
C LYS A 273 21.18 -38.37 -11.28
N ASP A 274 21.81 -39.34 -10.57
CA ASP A 274 23.24 -39.46 -10.50
C ASP A 274 23.89 -38.12 -10.09
N LYS A 275 24.86 -37.63 -10.84
CA LYS A 275 25.51 -36.33 -10.64
C LYS A 275 24.75 -35.15 -11.21
N SER A 276 23.52 -35.35 -11.76
CA SER A 276 22.75 -34.31 -12.38
C SER A 276 21.63 -33.83 -11.46
N VAL A 277 21.46 -32.50 -11.38
CA VAL A 277 20.37 -31.85 -10.69
C VAL A 277 19.53 -31.03 -11.68
N HIS A 278 18.21 -31.09 -11.54
CA HIS A 278 17.28 -30.22 -12.23
C HIS A 278 16.46 -29.48 -11.17
N LEU A 279 16.54 -28.15 -11.17
CA LEU A 279 15.83 -27.30 -10.25
C LEU A 279 14.62 -26.67 -10.93
N VAL A 280 13.50 -26.60 -10.22
CA VAL A 280 12.28 -25.95 -10.71
C VAL A 280 11.82 -24.93 -9.67
N SER A 281 11.95 -23.62 -9.97
CA SER A 281 11.44 -22.60 -9.09
C SER A 281 9.92 -22.64 -9.00
N ASN A 282 9.38 -22.71 -7.79
CA ASN A 282 7.97 -22.48 -7.44
C ASN A 282 7.79 -21.23 -6.58
N ALA A 283 8.83 -20.40 -6.50
CA ALA A 283 8.82 -19.12 -5.83
C ALA A 283 7.80 -18.13 -6.43
N LYS A 284 7.35 -17.15 -5.64
CA LYS A 284 6.39 -16.13 -6.07
C LYS A 284 6.86 -14.72 -5.73
N ASN A 285 6.30 -13.73 -6.46
CA ASN A 285 6.47 -12.30 -6.21
C ASN A 285 7.92 -11.82 -6.31
N TYR A 286 8.71 -12.37 -7.23
CA TYR A 286 10.07 -11.98 -7.55
C TYR A 286 10.18 -11.50 -9.01
N ASP A 287 11.21 -10.71 -9.30
CA ASP A 287 11.50 -10.21 -10.64
C ASP A 287 12.65 -11.00 -11.29
N GLN A 288 13.62 -11.44 -10.46
CA GLN A 288 14.80 -12.18 -10.92
C GLN A 288 15.13 -13.34 -9.98
N VAL A 289 15.69 -14.42 -10.54
CA VAL A 289 16.22 -15.56 -9.80
C VAL A 289 17.65 -15.81 -10.24
N GLU A 290 18.53 -16.06 -9.26
CA GLU A 290 19.87 -16.56 -9.47
C GLU A 290 20.07 -17.83 -8.62
N TRP A 291 20.69 -18.84 -9.20
CA TRP A 291 21.03 -20.10 -8.55
C TRP A 291 22.53 -20.18 -8.34
N ASP A 292 22.94 -20.65 -7.15
CA ASP A 292 24.28 -21.08 -6.87
C ASP A 292 24.23 -22.57 -6.52
N PHE A 293 24.97 -23.39 -7.27
CA PHE A 293 24.98 -24.86 -7.09
C PHE A 293 25.92 -25.33 -5.99
N GLY A 294 26.71 -24.44 -5.40
CA GLY A 294 27.63 -24.77 -4.30
C GLY A 294 28.96 -25.34 -4.75
N ASP A 295 29.20 -25.41 -6.05
CA ASP A 295 30.49 -25.82 -6.68
C ASP A 295 31.18 -24.67 -7.44
N GLY A 296 30.65 -23.43 -7.27
CA GLY A 296 31.13 -22.22 -7.95
C GLY A 296 30.39 -21.90 -9.26
N ILE A 297 29.48 -22.76 -9.72
CA ILE A 297 28.69 -22.53 -10.91
C ILE A 297 27.35 -21.86 -10.52
N ARG A 298 26.90 -20.91 -11.35
CA ARG A 298 25.65 -20.17 -11.17
C ARG A 298 24.77 -20.20 -12.42
N SER A 299 23.47 -19.98 -12.27
CA SER A 299 22.50 -19.88 -13.37
C SER A 299 21.41 -18.88 -13.04
N MET A 300 20.91 -18.18 -14.07
CA MET A 300 19.74 -17.30 -14.00
C MET A 300 18.48 -17.94 -14.64
N ASP A 301 18.57 -19.18 -15.09
CA ASP A 301 17.43 -19.89 -15.68
C ASP A 301 16.36 -20.16 -14.62
N ILE A 302 15.08 -20.12 -15.00
CA ILE A 302 13.98 -20.47 -14.10
C ILE A 302 13.98 -21.96 -13.73
N LYS A 303 14.50 -22.80 -14.63
CA LYS A 303 14.56 -24.28 -14.50
C LYS A 303 15.92 -24.80 -14.90
N PRO A 304 16.98 -24.46 -14.16
CA PRO A 304 18.32 -24.85 -14.56
C PRO A 304 18.56 -26.34 -14.37
N LYS A 305 19.46 -26.87 -15.23
CA LYS A 305 20.06 -28.19 -15.08
C LYS A 305 21.55 -28.02 -14.86
N HIS A 306 22.09 -28.79 -13.92
CA HIS A 306 23.52 -28.77 -13.62
C HIS A 306 24.03 -30.18 -13.41
N ILE A 307 25.29 -30.43 -13.80
CA ILE A 307 25.99 -31.71 -13.61
C ILE A 307 27.23 -31.44 -12.78
N PHE A 308 27.29 -32.02 -11.59
CA PHE A 308 28.46 -31.94 -10.71
C PHE A 308 29.65 -32.76 -11.20
N SER A 309 30.83 -32.24 -11.07
CA SER A 309 32.05 -32.92 -11.47
C SER A 309 32.34 -34.15 -10.60
N SER A 310 31.99 -34.11 -9.31
CA SER A 310 32.28 -35.17 -8.33
C SER A 310 31.03 -35.51 -7.51
N PRO A 311 30.91 -36.74 -6.99
CA PRO A 311 29.96 -37.07 -5.94
C PRO A 311 30.24 -36.23 -4.69
N GLY A 312 29.20 -35.93 -3.92
CA GLY A 312 29.36 -35.15 -2.68
C GLY A 312 28.12 -34.44 -2.23
N GLU A 313 28.29 -33.68 -1.16
CA GLU A 313 27.26 -32.82 -0.60
C GLU A 313 27.42 -31.39 -1.12
N TYR A 314 26.34 -30.81 -1.65
CA TYR A 314 26.34 -29.49 -2.23
C TYR A 314 25.19 -28.63 -1.64
N LYS A 315 25.49 -27.37 -1.37
CA LYS A 315 24.49 -26.41 -0.86
C LYS A 315 23.95 -25.59 -2.03
N ILE A 316 22.73 -25.90 -2.44
CA ILE A 316 22.00 -25.15 -3.46
C ILE A 316 21.40 -23.91 -2.84
N ARG A 317 21.64 -22.73 -3.45
CA ARG A 317 21.04 -21.46 -3.06
C ARG A 317 20.14 -20.93 -4.19
N GLN A 318 18.90 -20.59 -3.85
CA GLN A 318 18.01 -19.80 -4.67
C GLN A 318 18.05 -18.36 -4.17
N GLU A 319 18.61 -17.45 -4.95
CA GLU A 319 18.66 -16.02 -4.65
C GLU A 319 17.57 -15.34 -5.49
N LEU A 320 16.59 -14.73 -4.83
CA LEU A 320 15.44 -14.08 -5.45
C LEU A 320 15.50 -12.58 -5.20
N SER A 321 15.30 -11.78 -6.22
CA SER A 321 15.23 -10.33 -6.08
C SER A 321 13.96 -9.76 -6.65
N SER A 322 13.48 -8.68 -6.04
CA SER A 322 12.43 -7.81 -6.53
C SER A 322 12.88 -6.35 -6.44
N TYR A 323 12.03 -5.44 -6.90
CA TYR A 323 12.30 -3.99 -6.92
C TYR A 323 13.02 -3.44 -5.66
N CYS A 324 12.77 -4.03 -4.48
CA CYS A 324 13.28 -3.49 -3.22
C CYS A 324 13.65 -4.56 -2.19
N LYS A 325 13.59 -5.82 -2.52
CA LYS A 325 13.85 -6.93 -1.59
C LYS A 325 14.64 -8.04 -2.28
N ASN A 326 15.48 -8.69 -1.48
CA ASN A 326 16.13 -9.94 -1.84
C ASN A 326 15.78 -10.98 -0.78
N GLU A 327 15.58 -12.22 -1.21
CA GLU A 327 15.36 -13.37 -0.34
C GLU A 327 16.23 -14.53 -0.83
N VAL A 328 16.70 -15.34 0.10
CA VAL A 328 17.56 -16.49 -0.17
C VAL A 328 16.95 -17.74 0.47
N LEU A 329 16.85 -18.81 -0.30
CA LEU A 329 16.50 -20.14 0.20
C LEU A 329 17.65 -21.10 -0.09
N GLU A 330 18.15 -21.78 0.95
CA GLU A 330 19.21 -22.79 0.82
C GLU A 330 18.67 -24.20 1.08
N ARG A 331 19.15 -25.17 0.32
CA ARG A 331 18.93 -26.61 0.58
C ARG A 331 20.19 -27.38 0.29
N THR A 332 20.56 -28.30 1.19
CA THR A 332 21.65 -29.23 0.97
C THR A 332 21.15 -30.46 0.23
N ILE A 333 21.93 -30.94 -0.74
CA ILE A 333 21.67 -32.13 -1.51
C ILE A 333 22.92 -33.05 -1.50
N THR A 334 22.71 -34.34 -1.69
CA THR A 334 23.80 -35.30 -1.96
C THR A 334 23.66 -35.82 -3.37
N VAL A 335 24.72 -35.87 -4.13
CA VAL A 335 24.80 -36.48 -5.47
C VAL A 335 25.81 -37.62 -5.43
N ASP A 336 25.52 -38.74 -6.12
CA ASP A 336 26.30 -39.98 -6.15
C ASP A 336 27.25 -40.03 -7.33
#